data_c41e1c6f42fc0c6a51d17ef2575cf89b
#
_entry.id   c41e1c6f42fc0c6a51d17ef2575cf89b
#
_cell.length_a   1.000
_cell.length_b   1.000
_cell.length_c   1.000
_cell.angle_alpha   90.00
_cell.angle_beta   90.00
_cell.angle_gamma   90.00
#
_symmetry.space_group_name_H-M   'P 1'
#
loop_
_entity.id
_entity.type
_entity.pdbx_description
1 polymer ?
#
loop_
_entity_poly.entity_id
_entity_poly.type
_entity_poly.pdbx_seq_one_letter_code
_entity_poly.pdbx_strand_id
1 'polypeptide(L)'
;MDIGSRIRDLRKAGGLTLEELASRCELTKGFLSQVERNLTSPSISTLEDILEALGTSLPEFFQEKPAGRIVFGKEDYFVDEREEYSIEWIVPNAQKNEMEPILLHLRPGGKSFATSNHEGQEFGYVIKGTVWIQMEGGAKFKVQAGETFYLDGEQSHTLVNASSASARVIWVSTPPVF
;
A
#
# COMPACT_ATOMS: atom_id res chain seq x y z
N MET A 1 -16.70 -14.57 -4.59
CA MET A 1 -16.93 -13.42 -3.69
C MET A 1 -18.32 -13.54 -3.08
N ASP A 2 -18.44 -13.43 -1.78
CA ASP A 2 -19.70 -13.54 -1.05
C ASP A 2 -20.31 -12.14 -0.81
N ILE A 3 -21.11 -11.66 -1.78
CA ILE A 3 -21.72 -10.33 -1.76
C ILE A 3 -22.76 -10.23 -0.63
N GLY A 4 -23.57 -11.26 -0.44
CA GLY A 4 -24.66 -11.23 0.53
C GLY A 4 -24.19 -11.16 1.96
N SER A 5 -23.20 -11.96 2.36
CA SER A 5 -22.62 -11.89 3.70
C SER A 5 -22.01 -10.51 3.97
N ARG A 6 -21.35 -9.90 2.98
CA ARG A 6 -20.72 -8.59 3.12
C ARG A 6 -21.76 -7.46 3.29
N ILE A 7 -22.86 -7.49 2.53
CA ILE A 7 -23.99 -6.57 2.73
C ILE A 7 -24.55 -6.71 4.14
N ARG A 8 -24.75 -7.95 4.61
CA ARG A 8 -25.27 -8.24 5.94
C ARG A 8 -24.35 -7.70 7.04
N ASP A 9 -23.04 -7.83 6.89
CA ASP A 9 -22.07 -7.35 7.86
C ASP A 9 -22.04 -5.81 7.92
N LEU A 10 -22.06 -5.13 6.77
CA LEU A 10 -22.19 -3.66 6.70
C LEU A 10 -23.51 -3.19 7.34
N ARG A 11 -24.64 -3.84 7.04
CA ARG A 11 -25.92 -3.50 7.66
C ARG A 11 -25.86 -3.60 9.18
N LYS A 12 -25.30 -4.71 9.70
CA LYS A 12 -25.15 -4.92 11.16
C LYS A 12 -24.20 -3.91 11.79
N ALA A 13 -23.10 -3.59 11.13
CA ALA A 13 -22.14 -2.59 11.59
C ALA A 13 -22.79 -1.20 11.65
N GLY A 14 -23.71 -0.87 10.72
CA GLY A 14 -24.52 0.33 10.72
C GLY A 14 -25.71 0.29 11.68
N GLY A 15 -25.92 -0.79 12.46
CA GLY A 15 -27.01 -0.96 13.42
C GLY A 15 -28.39 -1.08 12.80
N LEU A 16 -28.48 -1.38 11.48
CA LEU A 16 -29.77 -1.42 10.76
C LEU A 16 -30.41 -2.80 10.81
N THR A 17 -31.72 -2.83 10.96
CA THR A 17 -32.55 -4.02 10.73
C THR A 17 -32.70 -4.28 9.22
N LEU A 18 -33.07 -5.49 8.83
CA LEU A 18 -33.43 -5.81 7.43
C LEU A 18 -34.53 -4.93 6.87
N GLU A 19 -35.51 -4.56 7.72
CA GLU A 19 -36.66 -3.77 7.34
C GLU A 19 -36.29 -2.31 7.10
N GLU A 20 -35.44 -1.75 7.96
CA GLU A 20 -34.93 -0.38 7.81
C GLU A 20 -34.06 -0.22 6.56
N LEU A 21 -33.15 -1.17 6.28
CA LEU A 21 -32.35 -1.11 5.07
C LEU A 21 -33.21 -1.31 3.81
N ALA A 22 -34.15 -2.26 3.82
CA ALA A 22 -35.07 -2.48 2.69
C ALA A 22 -35.91 -1.21 2.40
N SER A 23 -36.40 -0.55 3.43
CA SER A 23 -37.14 0.71 3.29
C SER A 23 -36.30 1.84 2.69
N ARG A 24 -35.01 1.94 3.05
CA ARG A 24 -34.10 2.99 2.52
C ARG A 24 -33.77 2.78 1.04
N CYS A 25 -33.80 1.53 0.57
CA CYS A 25 -33.48 1.17 -0.82
C CYS A 25 -34.73 0.94 -1.67
N GLU A 26 -35.93 1.22 -1.14
CA GLU A 26 -37.22 0.93 -1.81
C GLU A 26 -37.37 -0.54 -2.21
N LEU A 27 -36.77 -1.46 -1.45
CA LEU A 27 -36.80 -2.90 -1.67
C LEU A 27 -37.73 -3.59 -0.66
N THR A 28 -38.13 -4.82 -1.00
CA THR A 28 -38.85 -5.66 -0.03
C THR A 28 -37.87 -6.32 0.95
N LYS A 29 -38.26 -6.47 2.21
CA LYS A 29 -37.51 -7.22 3.23
C LYS A 29 -37.18 -8.65 2.76
N GLY A 30 -38.13 -9.30 2.05
CA GLY A 30 -37.95 -10.66 1.50
C GLY A 30 -36.82 -10.72 0.47
N PHE A 31 -36.81 -9.78 -0.47
CA PHE A 31 -35.74 -9.69 -1.48
C PHE A 31 -34.39 -9.44 -0.83
N LEU A 32 -34.28 -8.45 0.05
CA LEU A 32 -33.03 -8.14 0.74
C LEU A 32 -32.51 -9.33 1.57
N SER A 33 -33.43 -10.06 2.24
CA SER A 33 -33.10 -11.29 2.96
C SER A 33 -32.56 -12.39 2.05
N GLN A 34 -33.08 -12.52 0.82
CA GLN A 34 -32.54 -13.47 -0.17
C GLN A 34 -31.16 -13.05 -0.67
N VAL A 35 -30.95 -11.76 -0.92
CA VAL A 35 -29.64 -11.22 -1.30
C VAL A 35 -28.60 -11.50 -0.21
N GLU A 36 -28.89 -11.18 1.06
CA GLU A 36 -27.96 -11.41 2.18
C GLU A 36 -27.62 -12.89 2.41
N ARG A 37 -28.47 -13.80 1.96
CA ARG A 37 -28.23 -15.26 2.02
C ARG A 37 -27.66 -15.84 0.72
N ASN A 38 -27.30 -14.98 -0.25
CA ASN A 38 -26.85 -15.40 -1.58
C ASN A 38 -27.82 -16.32 -2.34
N LEU A 39 -29.10 -16.22 -2.06
CA LEU A 39 -30.15 -16.95 -2.75
C LEU A 39 -30.62 -16.26 -4.04
N THR A 40 -30.31 -14.99 -4.17
CA THR A 40 -30.51 -14.19 -5.40
C THR A 40 -29.38 -13.17 -5.53
N SER A 41 -29.11 -12.73 -6.75
CA SER A 41 -28.13 -11.68 -7.02
C SER A 41 -28.86 -10.39 -7.38
N PRO A 42 -28.51 -9.25 -6.76
CA PRO A 42 -29.05 -7.96 -7.17
C PRO A 42 -28.45 -7.55 -8.53
N SER A 43 -29.14 -6.70 -9.26
CA SER A 43 -28.53 -5.97 -10.38
C SER A 43 -27.45 -4.99 -9.85
N ILE A 44 -26.59 -4.51 -10.74
CA ILE A 44 -25.56 -3.52 -10.35
C ILE A 44 -26.22 -2.26 -9.79
N SER A 45 -27.29 -1.77 -10.41
CA SER A 45 -28.03 -0.60 -9.91
C SER A 45 -28.66 -0.86 -8.54
N THR A 46 -29.28 -2.02 -8.35
CA THR A 46 -29.84 -2.38 -7.02
C THR A 46 -28.77 -2.53 -5.96
N LEU A 47 -27.60 -3.06 -6.33
CA LEU A 47 -26.45 -3.12 -5.41
C LEU A 47 -25.94 -1.72 -5.04
N GLU A 48 -25.88 -0.80 -6.01
CA GLU A 48 -25.48 0.60 -5.79
C GLU A 48 -26.43 1.28 -4.81
N ASP A 49 -27.76 1.15 -4.99
CA ASP A 49 -28.78 1.69 -4.07
C ASP A 49 -28.60 1.14 -2.64
N ILE A 50 -28.34 -0.18 -2.51
CA ILE A 50 -28.09 -0.82 -1.21
C ILE A 50 -26.81 -0.24 -0.55
N LEU A 51 -25.75 -0.07 -1.33
CA LEU A 51 -24.46 0.42 -0.82
C LEU A 51 -24.53 1.89 -0.43
N GLU A 52 -25.22 2.72 -1.21
CA GLU A 52 -25.48 4.12 -0.88
C GLU A 52 -26.25 4.25 0.44
N ALA A 53 -27.30 3.44 0.63
CA ALA A 53 -28.05 3.39 1.88
C ALA A 53 -27.23 2.91 3.09
N LEU A 54 -26.15 2.15 2.84
CA LEU A 54 -25.16 1.69 3.84
C LEU A 54 -23.98 2.67 4.02
N GLY A 55 -23.94 3.78 3.26
CA GLY A 55 -22.91 4.80 3.35
C GLY A 55 -21.57 4.39 2.74
N THR A 56 -21.57 3.53 1.72
CA THR A 56 -20.39 3.08 1.00
C THR A 56 -20.64 3.10 -0.52
N SER A 57 -19.61 2.87 -1.33
CA SER A 57 -19.68 2.88 -2.79
C SER A 57 -19.30 1.51 -3.38
N LEU A 58 -19.63 1.27 -4.66
CA LEU A 58 -19.20 0.07 -5.39
C LEU A 58 -17.69 -0.14 -5.32
N PRO A 59 -16.83 0.86 -5.59
CA PRO A 59 -15.39 0.69 -5.46
C PRO A 59 -14.95 0.27 -4.05
N GLU A 60 -15.46 0.91 -3.01
CA GLU A 60 -15.14 0.55 -1.62
C GLU A 60 -15.67 -0.83 -1.23
N PHE A 61 -16.86 -1.16 -1.69
CA PHE A 61 -17.46 -2.45 -1.45
C PHE A 61 -16.69 -3.59 -2.12
N PHE A 62 -16.20 -3.40 -3.34
CA PHE A 62 -15.39 -4.41 -4.03
C PHE A 62 -13.91 -4.32 -3.70
N GLN A 63 -13.49 -3.27 -3.02
CA GLN A 63 -12.15 -3.24 -2.46
C GLN A 63 -12.03 -4.38 -1.45
N GLU A 64 -11.34 -5.43 -1.81
CA GLU A 64 -10.90 -6.40 -0.84
C GLU A 64 -9.96 -5.63 0.11
N LYS A 65 -10.44 -5.36 1.35
CA LYS A 65 -9.47 -5.28 2.45
C LYS A 65 -8.92 -6.69 2.52
N PRO A 66 -7.70 -6.97 2.11
CA PRO A 66 -7.13 -8.27 2.36
C PRO A 66 -7.26 -8.46 3.86
N ALA A 67 -7.81 -9.57 4.31
CA ALA A 67 -7.61 -10.06 5.67
C ALA A 67 -6.09 -10.05 5.82
N GLY A 68 -5.58 -9.01 6.50
CA GLY A 68 -4.22 -8.54 6.26
C GLY A 68 -3.23 -9.62 6.61
N ARG A 69 -2.68 -10.28 5.59
CA ARG A 69 -1.43 -11.00 5.81
C ARG A 69 -0.47 -9.98 6.39
N ILE A 70 -0.03 -10.19 7.61
CA ILE A 70 0.84 -9.27 8.34
C ILE A 70 2.30 -9.70 8.33
N VAL A 71 2.58 -10.91 7.82
CA VAL A 71 3.94 -11.46 7.73
C VAL A 71 4.20 -11.87 6.29
N PHE A 72 5.29 -11.36 5.71
CA PHE A 72 5.73 -11.63 4.36
C PHE A 72 7.10 -12.28 4.40
N GLY A 73 7.32 -13.32 3.57
CA GLY A 73 8.60 -13.99 3.39
C GLY A 73 9.19 -13.68 2.02
N LYS A 74 10.39 -14.18 1.76
CA LYS A 74 11.11 -13.94 0.49
C LYS A 74 10.35 -14.38 -0.75
N GLU A 75 9.48 -15.38 -0.61
CA GLU A 75 8.60 -15.90 -1.68
C GLU A 75 7.51 -14.92 -2.11
N ASP A 76 7.28 -13.90 -1.29
CA ASP A 76 6.26 -12.87 -1.55
C ASP A 76 6.86 -11.61 -2.20
N TYR A 77 8.19 -11.49 -2.13
CA TYR A 77 8.87 -10.26 -2.56
C TYR A 77 8.88 -10.16 -4.08
N PHE A 78 8.62 -8.98 -4.58
CA PHE A 78 8.89 -8.64 -5.96
C PHE A 78 10.30 -8.06 -6.05
N VAL A 79 11.08 -8.49 -7.06
CA VAL A 79 12.47 -8.04 -7.24
C VAL A 79 12.63 -7.43 -8.63
N ASP A 80 13.18 -6.23 -8.70
CA ASP A 80 13.61 -5.58 -9.94
C ASP A 80 15.12 -5.40 -9.94
N GLU A 81 15.79 -6.06 -10.88
CA GLU A 81 17.25 -6.02 -11.04
C GLU A 81 17.65 -4.96 -12.07
N ARG A 82 18.57 -4.07 -11.68
CA ARG A 82 19.16 -3.06 -12.55
C ARG A 82 20.69 -3.20 -12.57
N GLU A 83 21.36 -2.47 -13.44
CA GLU A 83 22.81 -2.55 -13.59
C GLU A 83 23.56 -2.11 -12.32
N GLU A 84 23.14 -1.03 -11.68
CA GLU A 84 23.80 -0.42 -10.52
C GLU A 84 23.18 -0.82 -9.17
N TYR A 85 21.92 -1.31 -9.17
CA TYR A 85 21.17 -1.65 -7.95
C TYR A 85 20.12 -2.75 -8.22
N SER A 86 19.55 -3.28 -7.15
CA SER A 86 18.26 -3.98 -7.19
C SER A 86 17.33 -3.49 -6.08
N ILE A 87 16.04 -3.60 -6.36
CA ILE A 87 14.97 -3.29 -5.40
C ILE A 87 14.20 -4.56 -5.10
N GLU A 88 13.97 -4.84 -3.83
CA GLU A 88 13.02 -5.84 -3.37
C GLU A 88 11.84 -5.12 -2.69
N TRP A 89 10.64 -5.24 -3.23
CA TRP A 89 9.42 -4.82 -2.54
C TRP A 89 9.05 -5.88 -1.52
N ILE A 90 9.41 -5.61 -0.25
CA ILE A 90 9.29 -6.56 0.87
C ILE A 90 7.88 -6.62 1.47
N VAL A 91 6.99 -5.72 1.05
CA VAL A 91 5.56 -5.75 1.32
C VAL A 91 4.81 -5.71 -0.01
N PRO A 92 4.19 -6.81 -0.44
CA PRO A 92 3.45 -6.85 -1.71
C PRO A 92 2.31 -5.84 -1.75
N ASN A 93 2.11 -5.20 -2.91
CA ASN A 93 1.08 -4.18 -3.11
C ASN A 93 1.12 -3.00 -2.11
N ALA A 94 2.30 -2.64 -1.62
CA ALA A 94 2.50 -1.55 -0.68
C ALA A 94 1.94 -0.21 -1.20
N GLN A 95 1.84 -0.02 -2.51
CA GLN A 95 1.18 1.13 -3.15
C GLN A 95 -0.28 1.36 -2.73
N LYS A 96 -0.93 0.36 -2.11
CA LYS A 96 -2.27 0.46 -1.52
C LYS A 96 -2.26 0.82 -0.03
N ASN A 97 -1.08 0.90 0.57
CA ASN A 97 -0.86 1.23 1.97
C ASN A 97 -0.47 2.70 2.12
N GLU A 98 -0.29 3.16 3.33
CA GLU A 98 0.19 4.52 3.62
C GLU A 98 1.71 4.64 3.48
N MET A 99 2.44 3.55 3.61
CA MET A 99 3.90 3.50 3.48
C MET A 99 4.34 2.36 2.57
N GLU A 100 5.43 2.55 1.88
CA GLU A 100 6.06 1.58 0.98
C GLU A 100 7.49 1.29 1.43
N PRO A 101 7.72 0.16 2.13
CA PRO A 101 9.07 -0.29 2.46
C PRO A 101 9.67 -1.09 1.32
N ILE A 102 10.91 -0.74 0.94
CA ILE A 102 11.74 -1.51 0.01
C ILE A 102 13.06 -1.91 0.67
N LEU A 103 13.68 -2.94 0.15
CA LEU A 103 15.06 -3.27 0.42
C LEU A 103 15.89 -2.94 -0.84
N LEU A 104 16.70 -1.90 -0.74
CA LEU A 104 17.59 -1.46 -1.80
C LEU A 104 18.96 -2.12 -1.64
N HIS A 105 19.44 -2.75 -2.70
CA HIS A 105 20.80 -3.27 -2.80
C HIS A 105 21.58 -2.43 -3.80
N LEU A 106 22.61 -1.74 -3.34
CA LEU A 106 23.51 -0.97 -4.20
C LEU A 106 24.78 -1.76 -4.47
N ARG A 107 25.12 -1.92 -5.73
CA ARG A 107 26.39 -2.55 -6.13
C ARG A 107 27.57 -1.64 -5.79
N PRO A 108 28.82 -2.15 -5.80
CA PRO A 108 30.01 -1.32 -5.62
C PRO A 108 30.05 -0.19 -6.64
N GLY A 109 30.16 1.05 -6.18
CA GLY A 109 30.13 2.25 -7.04
C GLY A 109 28.77 2.63 -7.62
N GLY A 110 27.72 1.82 -7.38
CA GLY A 110 26.39 2.04 -7.94
C GLY A 110 25.58 3.12 -7.21
N LYS A 111 24.55 3.58 -7.89
CA LYS A 111 23.58 4.56 -7.37
C LYS A 111 22.16 4.07 -7.58
N SER A 112 21.24 4.50 -6.73
CA SER A 112 19.80 4.29 -6.90
C SER A 112 19.25 5.12 -8.06
N PHE A 113 17.99 4.88 -8.40
CA PHE A 113 17.21 5.87 -9.14
C PHE A 113 17.16 7.20 -8.37
N ALA A 114 16.92 8.30 -9.07
CA ALA A 114 16.62 9.58 -8.44
C ALA A 114 15.15 9.59 -8.01
N THR A 115 14.90 9.87 -6.74
CA THR A 115 13.52 10.15 -6.31
C THR A 115 13.11 11.51 -6.83
N SER A 116 11.90 11.61 -7.38
CA SER A 116 11.29 12.90 -7.67
C SER A 116 10.82 13.54 -6.36
N ASN A 117 10.73 14.87 -6.34
CA ASN A 117 10.10 15.55 -5.21
C ASN A 117 8.62 15.12 -5.09
N HIS A 118 8.19 14.87 -3.87
CA HIS A 118 6.83 14.48 -3.55
C HIS A 118 6.40 15.05 -2.18
N GLU A 119 5.11 15.18 -1.97
CA GLU A 119 4.57 15.46 -0.64
C GLU A 119 4.69 14.18 0.21
N GLY A 120 5.40 14.28 1.32
CA GLY A 120 5.57 13.14 2.23
C GLY A 120 6.96 13.06 2.83
N GLN A 121 7.27 11.89 3.34
CA GLN A 121 8.47 11.67 4.12
C GLN A 121 9.12 10.33 3.78
N GLU A 122 10.41 10.26 3.98
CA GLU A 122 11.18 9.06 3.75
C GLU A 122 12.05 8.72 4.96
N PHE A 123 12.13 7.45 5.27
CA PHE A 123 13.01 6.90 6.30
C PHE A 123 13.91 5.84 5.68
N GLY A 124 15.20 5.87 6.04
CA GLY A 124 16.10 4.80 5.68
C GLY A 124 16.94 4.30 6.84
N TYR A 125 17.26 2.99 6.80
CA TYR A 125 18.18 2.33 7.70
C TYR A 125 19.23 1.55 6.90
N VAL A 126 20.49 1.87 7.08
CA VAL A 126 21.59 1.19 6.40
C VAL A 126 21.93 -0.10 7.14
N ILE A 127 21.56 -1.24 6.53
CA ILE A 127 21.84 -2.57 7.09
C ILE A 127 23.32 -2.94 6.93
N LYS A 128 23.92 -2.59 5.78
CA LYS A 128 25.29 -2.97 5.43
C LYS A 128 25.91 -1.92 4.53
N GLY A 129 27.19 -1.68 4.72
CA GLY A 129 28.00 -0.79 3.88
C GLY A 129 27.89 0.67 4.28
N THR A 130 28.13 1.55 3.33
CA THR A 130 28.07 3.00 3.49
C THR A 130 27.42 3.60 2.26
N VAL A 131 26.47 4.48 2.45
CA VAL A 131 25.81 5.19 1.37
C VAL A 131 25.95 6.70 1.54
N TRP A 132 25.90 7.43 0.44
CA TRP A 132 25.80 8.87 0.40
C TRP A 132 24.43 9.26 -0.12
N ILE A 133 23.71 10.08 0.62
CA ILE A 133 22.52 10.75 0.13
C ILE A 133 23.01 11.99 -0.63
N GLN A 134 22.75 12.04 -1.92
CA GLN A 134 23.07 13.18 -2.77
C GLN A 134 21.80 13.94 -3.10
N MET A 135 21.66 15.14 -2.57
CA MET A 135 20.52 16.01 -2.85
C MET A 135 20.72 16.75 -4.18
N GLU A 136 19.64 17.07 -4.87
CA GLU A 136 19.66 17.84 -6.11
C GLU A 136 20.41 19.19 -5.95
N GLY A 137 20.31 19.84 -4.80
CA GLY A 137 21.04 21.06 -4.46
C GLY A 137 22.54 20.87 -4.21
N GLY A 138 23.09 19.66 -4.40
CA GLY A 138 24.52 19.34 -4.27
C GLY A 138 24.98 18.98 -2.85
N ALA A 139 24.13 19.09 -1.84
CA ALA A 139 24.45 18.62 -0.49
C ALA A 139 24.61 17.10 -0.46
N LYS A 140 25.55 16.62 0.38
CA LYS A 140 25.83 15.18 0.51
C LYS A 140 25.92 14.79 1.98
N PHE A 141 25.22 13.74 2.34
CA PHE A 141 25.21 13.19 3.69
C PHE A 141 25.66 11.74 3.68
N LYS A 142 26.65 11.42 4.50
CA LYS A 142 27.16 10.06 4.65
C LYS A 142 26.38 9.33 5.71
N VAL A 143 25.94 8.10 5.40
CA VAL A 143 25.23 7.21 6.31
C VAL A 143 25.91 5.85 6.27
N GLN A 144 26.24 5.29 7.43
CA GLN A 144 26.95 4.02 7.59
C GLN A 144 26.03 2.92 8.14
N ALA A 145 26.47 1.68 8.04
CA ALA A 145 25.73 0.56 8.63
C ALA A 145 25.40 0.81 10.10
N GLY A 146 24.13 0.61 10.46
CA GLY A 146 23.57 0.88 11.78
C GLY A 146 23.02 2.30 11.96
N GLU A 147 23.23 3.19 10.99
CA GLU A 147 22.70 4.55 11.02
C GLU A 147 21.41 4.67 10.19
N THR A 148 20.66 5.73 10.49
CA THR A 148 19.39 6.05 9.83
C THR A 148 19.46 7.43 9.16
N PHE A 149 18.56 7.62 8.21
CA PHE A 149 18.26 8.95 7.68
C PHE A 149 16.75 9.18 7.65
N TYR A 150 16.38 10.44 7.66
CA TYR A 150 15.00 10.88 7.56
C TYR A 150 14.96 12.12 6.68
N LEU A 151 14.10 12.12 5.68
CA LEU A 151 14.01 13.17 4.68
C LEU A 151 12.55 13.60 4.50
N ASP A 152 12.32 14.87 4.30
CA ASP A 152 11.11 15.36 3.68
C ASP A 152 11.25 15.19 2.16
N GLY A 153 10.21 14.69 1.49
CA GLY A 153 10.20 14.38 0.06
C GLY A 153 10.26 15.61 -0.86
N GLU A 154 10.47 16.81 -0.32
CA GLU A 154 10.45 18.08 -1.06
C GLU A 154 11.60 18.23 -2.05
N GLN A 155 12.68 17.48 -1.90
CA GLN A 155 13.88 17.58 -2.75
C GLN A 155 14.22 16.23 -3.37
N SER A 156 14.45 16.24 -4.68
CA SER A 156 14.99 15.07 -5.38
C SER A 156 16.36 14.69 -4.82
N HIS A 157 16.57 13.38 -4.66
CA HIS A 157 17.82 12.86 -4.14
C HIS A 157 18.12 11.46 -4.69
N THR A 158 19.34 11.00 -4.47
CA THR A 158 19.83 9.69 -4.91
C THR A 158 20.71 9.10 -3.82
N LEU A 159 20.58 7.79 -3.59
CA LEU A 159 21.50 7.06 -2.72
C LEU A 159 22.66 6.50 -3.54
N VAL A 160 23.90 6.80 -3.13
CA VAL A 160 25.11 6.40 -3.85
C VAL A 160 26.00 5.58 -2.94
N ASN A 161 26.41 4.42 -3.42
CA ASN A 161 27.42 3.59 -2.79
C ASN A 161 28.81 3.88 -3.40
N ALA A 162 29.57 4.74 -2.80
CA ALA A 162 30.92 5.09 -3.24
C ALA A 162 32.03 4.12 -2.75
N SER A 163 31.66 2.92 -2.29
CA SER A 163 32.60 1.92 -1.78
C SER A 163 32.84 0.78 -2.78
N SER A 164 33.87 -0.02 -2.53
CA SER A 164 34.19 -1.24 -3.30
C SER A 164 33.37 -2.47 -2.86
N ALA A 165 32.55 -2.36 -1.82
CA ALA A 165 31.66 -3.40 -1.35
C ALA A 165 30.20 -3.01 -1.57
N SER A 166 29.29 -4.00 -1.64
CA SER A 166 27.85 -3.74 -1.76
C SER A 166 27.27 -3.09 -0.50
N ALA A 167 26.26 -2.26 -0.67
CA ALA A 167 25.48 -1.69 0.43
C ALA A 167 24.02 -2.18 0.39
N ARG A 168 23.37 -2.21 1.55
CA ARG A 168 21.96 -2.59 1.71
C ARG A 168 21.25 -1.60 2.62
N VAL A 169 20.09 -1.16 2.18
CA VAL A 169 19.31 -0.14 2.87
C VAL A 169 17.85 -0.59 2.91
N ILE A 170 17.22 -0.60 4.09
CA ILE A 170 15.76 -0.53 4.14
C ILE A 170 15.39 0.93 3.90
N TRP A 171 14.52 1.16 2.93
CA TRP A 171 14.06 2.49 2.57
C TRP A 171 12.54 2.50 2.54
N VAL A 172 11.93 3.43 3.23
CA VAL A 172 10.48 3.54 3.40
C VAL A 172 10.03 4.91 2.96
N SER A 173 9.04 4.95 2.11
CA SER A 173 8.37 6.19 1.70
C SER A 173 6.93 6.24 2.19
N THR A 174 6.44 7.41 2.52
CA THR A 174 5.03 7.71 2.80
C THR A 174 4.68 9.07 2.18
N PRO A 175 3.72 9.15 1.21
CA PRO A 175 3.06 8.00 0.57
C PRO A 175 4.01 7.14 -0.28
N PRO A 176 3.54 5.99 -0.82
CA PRO A 176 4.27 5.15 -1.76
C PRO A 176 4.76 5.93 -2.99
N VAL A 177 6.06 5.78 -3.33
CA VAL A 177 6.69 6.46 -4.49
C VAL A 177 7.69 5.58 -5.27
N PHE A 178 7.93 4.32 -4.83
CA PHE A 178 8.91 3.42 -5.44
C PHE A 178 8.34 2.54 -6.55
#